data_f54a982a9c2a7294d042e6991b627009
#
_entry.id   f54a982a9c2a7294d042e6991b627009
#
_cell.length_a   1.000
_cell.length_b   1.000
_cell.length_c   1.000
_cell.angle_alpha   90.00
_cell.angle_beta   90.00
_cell.angle_gamma   90.00
#
_symmetry.space_group_name_H-M   'P 1'
#
loop_
_entity.id
_entity.type
_entity.pdbx_description
1 polymer ?
#
loop_
_entity_poly.entity_id
_entity_poly.type
_entity_poly.pdbx_seq_one_letter_code
_entity_poly.pdbx_strand_id
1 'polypeptide(L)'
;MKVRVRIPAVKEVSESMKTLSTTSELAAFCAEAQKHPYVTIDTEFLRERTYYSKLCLLQLAMPGKDDDTAVLVDPLSEGLSLAPLYDLFRDTSVVKVFHAARQDLEIFFVDAGVFPDPLFDTQVAAMVCGFGEQVGYETLVRKIAKKTLDKSSRFTDWSRRPLTDEQKIYALADVTHLRVIYEHLAGILETSGRTRWVQEELQILTNPATYITEPDEAWMRVKTRNTSPKFLAIVRELAKFREQYAQSRNIPKTRVYKDDAIVELSSTKPRDLNDLNRSRLLMREARKGDIAQGILTAVQLGLDCPQALLPQPDLGREKLQVNPALSDLLRVLLKSKTSDSGVASKLIASSADLDAIAAGLRDVPAMKGWRREVFGEDALRLCEGQIGLAAEGTNIRIIKL
;
A
#
# COMPACT_ATOMS: atom_id res chain seq x y z
N MET A 1 -0.77 46.02 -24.97
CA MET A 1 -1.41 46.09 -23.63
C MET A 1 -1.05 44.80 -22.86
N LYS A 2 -0.09 44.87 -21.94
CA LYS A 2 0.30 43.69 -21.13
C LYS A 2 -0.66 43.58 -19.96
N VAL A 3 -1.51 42.57 -19.95
CA VAL A 3 -2.36 42.23 -18.79
C VAL A 3 -1.42 41.73 -17.70
N ARG A 4 -1.23 42.51 -16.63
CA ARG A 4 -0.61 42.03 -15.38
C ARG A 4 -1.63 41.17 -14.69
N VAL A 5 -1.41 39.85 -14.69
CA VAL A 5 -2.10 38.93 -13.79
C VAL A 5 -1.63 39.30 -12.38
N ARG A 6 -2.55 39.77 -11.55
CA ARG A 6 -2.32 40.07 -10.14
C ARG A 6 -2.23 38.73 -9.42
N ILE A 7 -1.05 38.32 -8.97
CA ILE A 7 -0.88 37.19 -8.05
C ILE A 7 -1.47 37.67 -6.71
N PRO A 8 -2.47 37.02 -6.14
CA PRO A 8 -3.00 37.40 -4.83
C PRO A 8 -1.89 37.34 -3.80
N ALA A 9 -1.89 38.30 -2.86
CA ALA A 9 -0.89 38.39 -1.81
C ALA A 9 -1.05 37.18 -0.87
N VAL A 10 0.06 36.61 -0.39
CA VAL A 10 0.12 35.46 0.54
C VAL A 10 -0.82 35.61 1.77
N LYS A 11 -1.15 36.83 2.16
CA LYS A 11 -2.08 37.15 3.22
C LYS A 11 -3.55 36.82 2.91
N GLU A 12 -4.00 36.95 1.64
CA GLU A 12 -5.40 36.64 1.26
C GLU A 12 -5.63 35.12 1.13
N VAL A 13 -4.58 34.34 0.87
CA VAL A 13 -4.65 32.86 0.79
C VAL A 13 -4.72 32.24 2.19
N SER A 14 -4.11 32.86 3.20
CA SER A 14 -4.07 32.38 4.58
C SER A 14 -5.43 32.43 5.31
N GLU A 15 -6.32 33.38 4.97
CA GLU A 15 -7.63 33.52 5.61
C GLU A 15 -8.67 32.49 5.12
N SER A 16 -8.44 31.85 3.95
CA SER A 16 -9.36 30.84 3.38
C SER A 16 -9.05 29.40 3.80
N MET A 17 -7.86 29.12 4.38
CA MET A 17 -7.45 27.77 4.73
C MET A 17 -8.02 27.32 6.07
N LYS A 18 -9.20 26.69 6.03
CA LYS A 18 -9.92 26.23 7.23
C LYS A 18 -9.27 24.99 7.83
N THR A 19 -8.82 25.06 9.08
CA THR A 19 -8.36 23.91 9.88
C THR A 19 -9.41 23.60 10.94
N LEU A 20 -9.94 22.36 10.91
CA LEU A 20 -10.90 21.84 11.88
C LEU A 20 -10.14 21.26 13.07
N SER A 21 -10.46 21.71 14.26
CA SER A 21 -9.82 21.30 15.51
C SER A 21 -10.78 20.68 16.53
N THR A 22 -12.06 20.62 16.20
CA THR A 22 -13.10 20.05 17.06
C THR A 22 -13.93 18.99 16.34
N THR A 23 -14.44 18.03 17.09
CA THR A 23 -15.36 16.98 16.58
C THR A 23 -16.62 17.59 15.94
N SER A 24 -17.15 18.69 16.49
CA SER A 24 -18.34 19.35 15.95
C SER A 24 -18.11 19.96 14.57
N GLU A 25 -16.95 20.60 14.35
CA GLU A 25 -16.58 21.15 13.04
C GLU A 25 -16.41 20.02 12.00
N LEU A 26 -15.76 18.92 12.39
CA LEU A 26 -15.62 17.75 11.52
C LEU A 26 -16.99 17.13 11.21
N ALA A 27 -17.86 16.99 12.18
CA ALA A 27 -19.23 16.48 11.97
C ALA A 27 -20.03 17.36 11.00
N ALA A 28 -19.93 18.68 11.13
CA ALA A 28 -20.58 19.61 10.21
C ALA A 28 -20.04 19.48 8.78
N PHE A 29 -18.74 19.33 8.60
CA PHE A 29 -18.12 19.07 7.29
C PHE A 29 -18.60 17.73 6.70
N CYS A 30 -18.56 16.64 7.48
CA CYS A 30 -19.00 15.32 7.04
C CYS A 30 -20.48 15.31 6.64
N ALA A 31 -21.36 16.00 7.40
CA ALA A 31 -22.78 16.14 7.06
C ALA A 31 -23.00 16.90 5.73
N GLU A 32 -22.14 17.87 5.41
CA GLU A 32 -22.19 18.53 4.10
C GLU A 32 -21.65 17.61 2.99
N ALA A 33 -20.53 16.90 3.26
CA ALA A 33 -19.93 15.96 2.33
C ALA A 33 -20.88 14.81 1.91
N GLN A 34 -21.77 14.38 2.80
CA GLN A 34 -22.80 13.37 2.49
C GLN A 34 -23.82 13.81 1.40
N LYS A 35 -23.90 15.09 1.10
CA LYS A 35 -24.76 15.61 0.03
C LYS A 35 -24.08 15.57 -1.35
N HIS A 36 -22.83 15.19 -1.40
CA HIS A 36 -22.00 15.17 -2.61
C HIS A 36 -21.69 13.72 -3.05
N PRO A 37 -21.45 13.51 -4.35
CA PRO A 37 -21.19 12.16 -4.87
C PRO A 37 -19.84 11.59 -4.43
N TYR A 38 -18.90 12.42 -4.02
CA TYR A 38 -17.56 11.98 -3.55
C TYR A 38 -16.92 12.99 -2.61
N VAL A 39 -15.89 12.53 -1.91
CA VAL A 39 -14.94 13.33 -1.14
C VAL A 39 -13.53 12.86 -1.45
N THR A 40 -12.59 13.77 -1.68
CA THR A 40 -11.17 13.46 -1.82
C THR A 40 -10.48 13.55 -0.47
N ILE A 41 -9.55 12.64 -0.21
CA ILE A 41 -8.94 12.43 1.11
C ILE A 41 -7.46 12.17 0.93
N ASP A 42 -6.64 12.77 1.80
CA ASP A 42 -5.24 12.47 1.93
C ASP A 42 -4.81 12.57 3.40
N THR A 43 -3.66 11.98 3.76
CA THR A 43 -3.15 12.02 5.15
C THR A 43 -1.67 12.32 5.20
N GLU A 44 -1.28 13.07 6.26
CA GLU A 44 0.12 13.20 6.62
C GLU A 44 0.38 12.52 7.96
N PHE A 45 1.41 11.70 8.05
CA PHE A 45 1.68 10.86 9.21
C PHE A 45 3.18 10.68 9.48
N LEU A 46 3.49 10.22 10.70
CA LEU A 46 4.83 9.81 11.11
C LEU A 46 4.90 8.30 11.27
N ARG A 47 5.95 7.67 10.68
CA ARG A 47 6.19 6.21 10.76
C ARG A 47 7.58 5.84 11.29
N GLU A 48 8.47 6.80 11.44
CA GLU A 48 9.89 6.50 11.74
C GLU A 48 10.14 6.01 13.16
N ARG A 49 9.26 6.35 14.11
CA ARG A 49 9.45 6.12 15.55
C ARG A 49 8.46 5.17 16.17
N THR A 50 7.47 4.73 15.42
CA THR A 50 6.36 3.88 15.88
C THR A 50 6.24 2.63 15.03
N TYR A 51 5.56 1.61 15.54
CA TYR A 51 5.18 0.42 14.77
C TYR A 51 4.04 0.76 13.81
N TYR A 52 2.99 1.37 14.35
CA TYR A 52 1.85 1.89 13.58
C TYR A 52 2.09 3.36 13.23
N SER A 53 1.68 3.77 12.05
CA SER A 53 1.77 5.17 11.63
C SER A 53 0.93 6.06 12.54
N LYS A 54 1.51 7.21 12.95
CA LYS A 54 0.79 8.22 13.73
C LYS A 54 0.22 9.26 12.78
N LEU A 55 -1.11 9.32 12.68
CA LEU A 55 -1.80 10.37 11.91
C LEU A 55 -1.47 11.75 12.51
N CYS A 56 -1.06 12.68 11.68
CA CYS A 56 -0.69 14.04 12.08
C CYS A 56 -1.54 15.12 11.42
N LEU A 57 -2.05 14.86 10.21
CA LEU A 57 -2.95 15.76 9.51
C LEU A 57 -3.83 14.93 8.58
N LEU A 58 -5.08 15.37 8.42
CA LEU A 58 -6.01 14.81 7.44
C LEU A 58 -6.52 15.94 6.56
N GLN A 59 -6.60 15.69 5.27
CA GLN A 59 -7.11 16.62 4.28
C GLN A 59 -8.39 16.05 3.68
N LEU A 60 -9.41 16.89 3.55
CA LEU A 60 -10.69 16.55 2.96
C LEU A 60 -11.13 17.63 1.97
N ALA A 61 -11.65 17.23 0.80
CA ALA A 61 -12.26 18.18 -0.11
C ALA A 61 -13.51 17.59 -0.78
N MET A 62 -14.58 18.35 -0.75
CA MET A 62 -15.81 18.08 -1.49
C MET A 62 -15.64 18.52 -2.97
N PRO A 63 -16.51 18.09 -3.90
CA PRO A 63 -16.56 18.63 -5.25
C PRO A 63 -16.57 20.16 -5.25
N GLY A 64 -15.82 20.77 -6.16
CA GLY A 64 -15.74 22.23 -6.27
C GLY A 64 -14.53 22.64 -7.11
N LYS A 65 -14.51 23.90 -7.49
CA LYS A 65 -13.40 24.49 -8.27
C LYS A 65 -12.41 25.24 -7.38
N ASP A 66 -12.92 25.75 -6.26
CA ASP A 66 -12.17 26.61 -5.35
C ASP A 66 -11.74 25.85 -4.09
N ASP A 67 -10.85 26.41 -3.31
CA ASP A 67 -10.29 25.78 -2.11
C ASP A 67 -11.20 25.91 -0.88
N ASP A 68 -12.29 26.70 -0.97
CA ASP A 68 -13.28 26.89 0.10
C ASP A 68 -14.09 25.63 0.46
N THR A 69 -14.14 24.62 -0.44
CA THR A 69 -14.72 23.31 -0.19
C THR A 69 -13.72 22.28 0.36
N ALA A 70 -12.49 22.70 0.62
CA ALA A 70 -11.43 21.88 1.17
C ALA A 70 -11.08 22.31 2.61
N VAL A 71 -10.76 21.33 3.46
CA VAL A 71 -10.39 21.57 4.85
C VAL A 71 -9.21 20.70 5.26
N LEU A 72 -8.45 21.22 6.23
CA LEU A 72 -7.51 20.45 7.02
C LEU A 72 -8.20 20.02 8.32
N VAL A 73 -7.92 18.82 8.79
CA VAL A 73 -8.36 18.34 10.11
C VAL A 73 -7.12 18.06 10.93
N ASP A 74 -7.05 18.63 12.13
CA ASP A 74 -5.94 18.40 13.05
C ASP A 74 -6.26 17.31 14.08
N PRO A 75 -5.91 16.04 13.82
CA PRO A 75 -6.20 14.94 14.73
C PRO A 75 -5.37 15.00 16.02
N LEU A 76 -4.40 15.92 16.11
CA LEU A 76 -3.61 16.15 17.32
C LEU A 76 -4.26 17.16 18.27
N SER A 77 -5.37 17.80 17.85
CA SER A 77 -6.15 18.70 18.71
C SER A 77 -6.81 17.93 19.85
N GLU A 78 -6.74 18.49 21.06
CA GLU A 78 -7.29 17.85 22.26
C GLU A 78 -8.81 17.65 22.13
N GLY A 79 -9.26 16.42 22.37
CA GLY A 79 -10.68 16.06 22.35
C GLY A 79 -11.31 15.90 20.95
N LEU A 80 -10.56 16.07 19.87
CA LEU A 80 -11.06 15.77 18.54
C LEU A 80 -11.22 14.27 18.34
N SER A 81 -12.41 13.84 17.93
CA SER A 81 -12.71 12.46 17.52
C SER A 81 -12.95 12.38 16.01
N LEU A 82 -12.38 11.35 15.37
CA LEU A 82 -12.60 11.06 13.96
C LEU A 82 -13.88 10.26 13.69
N ALA A 83 -14.72 9.97 14.71
CA ALA A 83 -15.94 9.21 14.55
C ALA A 83 -16.86 9.72 13.41
N PRO A 84 -17.09 11.05 13.22
CA PRO A 84 -17.88 11.54 12.09
C PRO A 84 -17.29 11.18 10.71
N LEU A 85 -15.96 11.11 10.59
CA LEU A 85 -15.29 10.67 9.37
C LEU A 85 -15.52 9.16 9.13
N TYR A 86 -15.47 8.35 10.19
CA TYR A 86 -15.71 6.91 10.07
C TYR A 86 -17.17 6.60 9.72
N ASP A 87 -18.10 7.43 10.13
CA ASP A 87 -19.50 7.34 9.68
C ASP A 87 -19.62 7.71 8.20
N LEU A 88 -18.94 8.76 7.74
CA LEU A 88 -18.84 9.08 6.31
C LEU A 88 -18.17 7.96 5.51
N PHE A 89 -17.18 7.25 6.06
CA PHE A 89 -16.55 6.10 5.40
C PHE A 89 -17.51 4.95 5.15
N ARG A 90 -18.49 4.75 6.02
CA ARG A 90 -19.54 3.71 5.89
C ARG A 90 -20.69 4.13 4.98
N ASP A 91 -20.78 5.41 4.63
CA ASP A 91 -21.83 5.91 3.73
C ASP A 91 -21.55 5.50 2.29
N THR A 92 -22.28 4.50 1.80
CA THR A 92 -22.09 3.94 0.46
C THR A 92 -22.55 4.84 -0.67
N SER A 93 -23.22 5.95 -0.37
CA SER A 93 -23.65 6.95 -1.36
C SER A 93 -22.54 7.93 -1.76
N VAL A 94 -21.48 8.03 -0.95
CA VAL A 94 -20.35 8.95 -1.16
C VAL A 94 -19.08 8.18 -1.47
N VAL A 95 -18.46 8.38 -2.63
CA VAL A 95 -17.19 7.77 -2.98
C VAL A 95 -16.03 8.44 -2.22
N LYS A 96 -15.19 7.66 -1.54
CA LYS A 96 -13.97 8.16 -0.88
C LYS A 96 -12.79 7.97 -1.79
N VAL A 97 -12.21 9.08 -2.25
CA VAL A 97 -11.17 9.14 -3.26
C VAL A 97 -9.81 9.39 -2.64
N PHE A 98 -8.86 8.54 -2.95
CA PHE A 98 -7.46 8.61 -2.51
C PHE A 98 -6.49 8.50 -3.70
N HIS A 99 -5.21 8.72 -3.43
CA HIS A 99 -4.12 8.36 -4.33
C HIS A 99 -3.07 7.50 -3.63
N ALA A 100 -2.89 6.26 -4.10
CA ALA A 100 -1.98 5.27 -3.48
C ALA A 100 -2.32 4.97 -2.01
N ALA A 101 -3.59 4.77 -1.73
CA ALA A 101 -4.27 4.76 -0.44
C ALA A 101 -3.75 3.77 0.62
N ARG A 102 -2.87 2.82 0.28
CA ARG A 102 -2.53 1.70 1.17
C ARG A 102 -2.07 2.13 2.57
N GLN A 103 -1.30 3.21 2.68
CA GLN A 103 -0.78 3.67 3.97
C GLN A 103 -1.84 4.42 4.78
N ASP A 104 -2.70 5.17 4.11
CA ASP A 104 -3.83 5.89 4.71
C ASP A 104 -4.85 4.90 5.26
N LEU A 105 -5.17 3.86 4.49
CA LEU A 105 -6.08 2.79 4.90
C LEU A 105 -5.54 1.99 6.10
N GLU A 106 -4.21 1.76 6.17
CA GLU A 106 -3.58 1.15 7.35
C GLU A 106 -3.85 1.97 8.61
N ILE A 107 -3.75 3.31 8.52
CA ILE A 107 -4.00 4.21 9.65
C ILE A 107 -5.44 4.09 10.16
N PHE A 108 -6.42 4.20 9.26
CA PHE A 108 -7.83 4.14 9.63
C PHE A 108 -8.26 2.74 10.11
N PHE A 109 -7.70 1.69 9.50
CA PHE A 109 -7.94 0.33 9.94
C PHE A 109 -7.37 0.06 11.35
N VAL A 110 -6.17 0.54 11.64
CA VAL A 110 -5.54 0.39 12.96
C VAL A 110 -6.29 1.19 14.03
N ASP A 111 -6.77 2.40 13.68
CA ASP A 111 -7.46 3.29 14.62
C ASP A 111 -8.88 2.81 14.95
N ALA A 112 -9.65 2.40 13.95
CA ALA A 112 -11.09 2.14 14.11
C ALA A 112 -11.60 0.83 13.46
N GLY A 113 -10.74 0.04 12.83
CA GLY A 113 -11.17 -1.16 12.11
C GLY A 113 -12.05 -0.88 10.89
N VAL A 114 -11.98 0.32 10.31
CA VAL A 114 -12.87 0.79 9.25
C VAL A 114 -12.10 1.03 7.96
N PHE A 115 -12.68 0.56 6.84
CA PHE A 115 -12.26 0.96 5.50
C PHE A 115 -13.31 1.88 4.86
N PRO A 116 -12.88 2.85 4.04
CA PRO A 116 -13.79 3.63 3.21
C PRO A 116 -14.53 2.73 2.21
N ASP A 117 -15.85 2.85 2.14
CA ASP A 117 -16.69 2.14 1.17
C ASP A 117 -17.78 3.07 0.63
N PRO A 118 -17.88 3.30 -0.71
CA PRO A 118 -16.95 2.86 -1.76
C PRO A 118 -15.59 3.57 -1.72
N LEU A 119 -14.54 2.82 -1.97
CA LEU A 119 -13.18 3.33 -2.14
C LEU A 119 -12.88 3.59 -3.63
N PHE A 120 -12.16 4.67 -3.94
CA PHE A 120 -11.55 4.89 -5.25
C PHE A 120 -10.08 5.31 -5.07
N ASP A 121 -9.15 4.52 -5.61
CA ASP A 121 -7.73 4.85 -5.63
C ASP A 121 -7.32 5.29 -7.04
N THR A 122 -6.95 6.55 -7.18
CA THR A 122 -6.59 7.13 -8.47
C THR A 122 -5.28 6.56 -9.04
N GLN A 123 -4.39 5.98 -8.22
CA GLN A 123 -3.20 5.28 -8.74
C GLN A 123 -3.61 3.97 -9.41
N VAL A 124 -4.49 3.18 -8.80
CA VAL A 124 -5.03 1.95 -9.36
C VAL A 124 -5.84 2.25 -10.63
N ALA A 125 -6.73 3.24 -10.56
CA ALA A 125 -7.50 3.68 -11.72
C ALA A 125 -6.62 4.12 -12.88
N ALA A 126 -5.54 4.87 -12.62
CA ALA A 126 -4.60 5.33 -13.64
C ALA A 126 -3.87 4.15 -14.34
N MET A 127 -3.57 3.06 -13.62
CA MET A 127 -2.99 1.85 -14.22
C MET A 127 -3.96 1.18 -15.21
N VAL A 128 -5.26 1.20 -14.91
CA VAL A 128 -6.32 0.66 -15.79
C VAL A 128 -6.59 1.61 -16.97
N CYS A 129 -6.44 2.93 -16.77
CA CYS A 129 -6.67 3.97 -17.77
C CYS A 129 -5.46 4.26 -18.69
N GLY A 130 -4.36 3.52 -18.58
CA GLY A 130 -3.23 3.67 -19.51
C GLY A 130 -2.22 4.75 -19.15
N PHE A 131 -2.20 5.24 -17.93
CA PHE A 131 -1.20 6.23 -17.48
C PHE A 131 0.15 5.61 -17.10
N GLY A 132 0.26 4.27 -17.08
CA GLY A 132 1.47 3.53 -16.75
C GLY A 132 1.43 2.88 -15.36
N GLU A 133 2.54 2.20 -14.99
CA GLU A 133 2.63 1.46 -13.73
C GLU A 133 2.87 2.39 -12.56
N GLN A 134 2.06 2.28 -11.49
CA GLN A 134 2.22 2.99 -10.22
C GLN A 134 2.56 4.47 -10.40
N VAL A 135 1.84 5.13 -11.30
CA VAL A 135 2.09 6.54 -11.60
C VAL A 135 1.91 7.40 -10.35
N GLY A 136 2.91 8.22 -10.06
CA GLY A 136 2.87 9.12 -8.89
C GLY A 136 1.93 10.30 -9.09
N TYR A 137 1.40 10.82 -7.99
CA TYR A 137 0.45 11.92 -7.91
C TYR A 137 0.84 13.14 -8.76
N GLU A 138 2.07 13.62 -8.60
CA GLU A 138 2.59 14.76 -9.40
C GLU A 138 2.46 14.57 -10.92
N THR A 139 2.70 13.34 -11.39
CA THR A 139 2.58 13.03 -12.81
C THR A 139 1.14 13.16 -13.30
N LEU A 140 0.18 12.71 -12.48
CA LEU A 140 -1.24 12.87 -12.77
C LEU A 140 -1.67 14.33 -12.69
N VAL A 141 -1.25 15.07 -11.65
CA VAL A 141 -1.51 16.51 -11.54
C VAL A 141 -1.01 17.25 -12.78
N ARG A 142 0.23 16.98 -13.21
CA ARG A 142 0.80 17.61 -14.42
C ARG A 142 0.05 17.21 -15.69
N LYS A 143 -0.26 15.91 -15.86
CA LYS A 143 -0.89 15.40 -17.09
C LYS A 143 -2.38 15.73 -17.18
N ILE A 144 -3.12 15.70 -16.08
CA ILE A 144 -4.59 15.83 -16.03
C ILE A 144 -4.98 17.23 -15.57
N ALA A 145 -4.56 17.64 -14.38
CA ALA A 145 -4.92 18.95 -13.82
C ALA A 145 -4.13 20.12 -14.41
N LYS A 146 -3.05 19.86 -15.22
CA LYS A 146 -2.20 20.86 -15.84
C LYS A 146 -1.60 21.86 -14.84
N LYS A 147 -1.27 21.38 -13.66
CA LYS A 147 -0.67 22.12 -12.55
C LYS A 147 0.72 21.57 -12.21
N THR A 148 1.48 22.34 -11.45
CA THR A 148 2.78 21.94 -10.90
C THR A 148 2.66 21.99 -9.38
N LEU A 149 3.10 20.93 -8.68
CA LEU A 149 3.12 20.86 -7.21
C LEU A 149 4.42 21.44 -6.67
N ASP A 150 4.31 22.22 -5.60
CA ASP A 150 5.45 22.56 -4.74
C ASP A 150 5.69 21.38 -3.78
N LYS A 151 6.92 20.87 -3.75
CA LYS A 151 7.30 19.72 -2.92
C LYS A 151 8.11 20.11 -1.67
N SER A 152 8.30 21.39 -1.42
CA SER A 152 9.16 21.88 -0.33
C SER A 152 8.74 21.36 1.04
N SER A 153 7.44 21.09 1.25
CA SER A 153 6.86 20.62 2.51
C SER A 153 6.73 19.11 2.65
N ARG A 154 6.99 18.31 1.60
CA ARG A 154 6.73 16.85 1.59
C ARG A 154 7.42 16.07 2.72
N PHE A 155 8.63 16.45 3.11
CA PHE A 155 9.44 15.74 4.11
C PHE A 155 9.61 16.51 5.41
N THR A 156 8.61 17.31 5.77
CA THR A 156 8.60 18.07 7.02
C THR A 156 8.04 17.24 8.17
N ASP A 157 8.30 17.69 9.41
CA ASP A 157 7.73 17.05 10.61
C ASP A 157 6.28 17.51 10.80
N TRP A 158 5.35 16.71 10.33
CA TRP A 158 3.91 16.98 10.38
C TRP A 158 3.32 16.94 11.80
N SER A 159 4.07 16.48 12.81
CA SER A 159 3.61 16.51 14.20
C SER A 159 3.80 17.86 14.88
N ARG A 160 4.57 18.76 14.29
CA ARG A 160 4.80 20.10 14.87
C ARG A 160 3.59 20.99 14.75
N ARG A 161 3.39 21.84 15.75
CA ARG A 161 2.34 22.87 15.76
C ARG A 161 2.95 24.22 16.18
N PRO A 162 2.46 25.33 15.61
CA PRO A 162 1.49 25.41 14.49
C PRO A 162 2.08 24.92 13.17
N LEU A 163 1.23 24.49 12.25
CA LEU A 163 1.61 24.23 10.86
C LEU A 163 1.95 25.55 10.16
N THR A 164 2.96 25.53 9.30
CA THR A 164 3.26 26.69 8.44
C THR A 164 2.26 26.85 7.32
N ASP A 165 2.15 28.03 6.76
CA ASP A 165 1.23 28.26 5.63
C ASP A 165 1.63 27.46 4.39
N GLU A 166 2.94 27.26 4.16
CA GLU A 166 3.45 26.39 3.08
C GLU A 166 3.02 24.93 3.27
N GLN A 167 3.03 24.41 4.51
CA GLN A 167 2.52 23.06 4.81
C GLN A 167 1.02 22.96 4.54
N LYS A 168 0.24 23.95 4.93
CA LYS A 168 -1.21 23.95 4.70
C LYS A 168 -1.54 24.03 3.21
N ILE A 169 -0.86 24.89 2.46
CA ILE A 169 -1.02 25.02 0.99
C ILE A 169 -0.68 23.68 0.32
N TYR A 170 0.45 23.07 0.70
CA TYR A 170 0.84 21.77 0.17
C TYR A 170 -0.25 20.72 0.43
N ALA A 171 -0.68 20.56 1.67
CA ALA A 171 -1.66 19.57 2.07
C ALA A 171 -3.03 19.76 1.40
N LEU A 172 -3.51 21.00 1.23
CA LEU A 172 -4.75 21.27 0.50
C LEU A 172 -4.62 20.96 -1.00
N ALA A 173 -3.45 21.19 -1.60
CA ALA A 173 -3.21 20.88 -3.00
C ALA A 173 -3.33 19.36 -3.29
N ASP A 174 -3.00 18.50 -2.31
CA ASP A 174 -3.08 17.05 -2.47
C ASP A 174 -4.54 16.57 -2.57
N VAL A 175 -5.53 17.27 -2.02
CA VAL A 175 -6.94 16.91 -2.15
C VAL A 175 -7.67 17.73 -3.22
N THR A 176 -7.29 18.98 -3.46
CA THR A 176 -7.99 19.83 -4.44
C THR A 176 -7.68 19.44 -5.89
N HIS A 177 -6.44 19.07 -6.20
CA HIS A 177 -6.10 18.54 -7.52
C HIS A 177 -6.58 17.09 -7.70
N LEU A 178 -6.74 16.35 -6.62
CA LEU A 178 -7.24 14.97 -6.65
C LEU A 178 -8.68 14.91 -7.21
N ARG A 179 -9.50 15.93 -6.97
CA ARG A 179 -10.84 16.06 -7.57
C ARG A 179 -10.82 15.97 -9.10
N VAL A 180 -9.97 16.78 -9.72
CA VAL A 180 -9.82 16.83 -11.19
C VAL A 180 -9.31 15.49 -11.74
N ILE A 181 -8.38 14.85 -11.02
CA ILE A 181 -7.86 13.55 -11.40
C ILE A 181 -8.95 12.48 -11.30
N TYR A 182 -9.72 12.47 -10.20
CA TYR A 182 -10.82 11.54 -10.00
C TYR A 182 -11.87 11.64 -11.11
N GLU A 183 -12.40 12.85 -11.34
CA GLU A 183 -13.45 13.08 -12.34
C GLU A 183 -13.00 12.65 -13.75
N HIS A 184 -11.74 12.94 -14.11
CA HIS A 184 -11.16 12.53 -15.38
C HIS A 184 -11.05 11.01 -15.51
N LEU A 185 -10.50 10.33 -14.49
CA LEU A 185 -10.32 8.87 -14.51
C LEU A 185 -11.65 8.14 -14.43
N ALA A 186 -12.58 8.59 -13.59
CA ALA A 186 -13.91 8.03 -13.49
C ALA A 186 -14.65 8.10 -14.83
N GLY A 187 -14.59 9.23 -15.53
CA GLY A 187 -15.17 9.37 -16.88
C GLY A 187 -14.56 8.42 -17.92
N ILE A 188 -13.24 8.18 -17.89
CA ILE A 188 -12.58 7.19 -18.76
C ILE A 188 -13.07 5.78 -18.43
N LEU A 189 -13.15 5.42 -17.16
CA LEU A 189 -13.57 4.09 -16.71
C LEU A 189 -15.01 3.80 -17.09
N GLU A 190 -15.91 4.77 -16.93
CA GLU A 190 -17.31 4.66 -17.33
C GLU A 190 -17.46 4.47 -18.84
N THR A 191 -16.81 5.33 -19.63
CA THR A 191 -16.89 5.26 -21.11
C THR A 191 -16.25 4.01 -21.70
N SER A 192 -15.21 3.47 -21.05
CA SER A 192 -14.53 2.23 -21.46
C SER A 192 -15.15 0.95 -20.88
N GLY A 193 -16.13 1.05 -19.96
CA GLY A 193 -16.74 -0.10 -19.27
C GLY A 193 -15.79 -0.82 -18.30
N ARG A 194 -14.72 -0.18 -17.85
CA ARG A 194 -13.66 -0.79 -17.01
C ARG A 194 -13.80 -0.52 -15.50
N THR A 195 -14.88 0.10 -15.07
CA THR A 195 -15.11 0.38 -13.63
C THR A 195 -15.01 -0.87 -12.77
N ARG A 196 -15.54 -2.02 -13.24
CA ARG A 196 -15.44 -3.31 -12.55
C ARG A 196 -13.99 -3.75 -12.34
N TRP A 197 -13.09 -3.48 -13.28
CA TRP A 197 -11.68 -3.86 -13.15
C TRP A 197 -11.00 -3.15 -11.98
N VAL A 198 -11.28 -1.85 -11.84
CA VAL A 198 -10.78 -1.08 -10.69
C VAL A 198 -11.38 -1.60 -9.38
N GLN A 199 -12.67 -1.90 -9.35
CA GLN A 199 -13.33 -2.44 -8.16
C GLN A 199 -12.71 -3.76 -7.68
N GLU A 200 -12.42 -4.69 -8.61
CA GLU A 200 -11.74 -5.96 -8.30
C GLU A 200 -10.33 -5.71 -7.68
N GLU A 201 -9.57 -4.73 -8.19
CA GLU A 201 -8.26 -4.37 -7.65
C GLU A 201 -8.35 -3.76 -6.25
N LEU A 202 -9.34 -2.92 -6.01
CA LEU A 202 -9.52 -2.23 -4.74
C LEU A 202 -9.92 -3.18 -3.59
N GLN A 203 -10.53 -4.35 -3.89
CA GLN A 203 -10.83 -5.36 -2.88
C GLN A 203 -9.58 -5.85 -2.13
N ILE A 204 -8.41 -5.82 -2.76
CA ILE A 204 -7.14 -6.15 -2.11
C ILE A 204 -6.79 -5.10 -1.05
N LEU A 205 -7.06 -3.84 -1.33
CA LEU A 205 -6.76 -2.71 -0.42
C LEU A 205 -7.74 -2.65 0.76
N THR A 206 -8.95 -3.15 0.62
CA THR A 206 -9.95 -3.17 1.71
C THR A 206 -9.98 -4.51 2.46
N ASN A 207 -9.05 -5.42 2.16
CA ASN A 207 -8.93 -6.69 2.89
C ASN A 207 -8.10 -6.49 4.18
N PRO A 208 -8.65 -6.75 5.37
CA PRO A 208 -7.94 -6.66 6.65
C PRO A 208 -6.60 -7.41 6.69
N ALA A 209 -6.53 -8.58 6.05
CA ALA A 209 -5.30 -9.38 5.99
C ALA A 209 -4.12 -8.65 5.31
N THR A 210 -4.38 -7.59 4.53
CA THR A 210 -3.34 -6.75 3.92
C THR A 210 -2.56 -5.95 4.97
N TYR A 211 -3.18 -5.63 6.12
CA TYR A 211 -2.68 -4.72 7.16
C TYR A 211 -2.29 -5.43 8.46
N ILE A 212 -2.82 -6.62 8.70
CA ILE A 212 -2.50 -7.41 9.87
C ILE A 212 -1.17 -8.13 9.64
N THR A 213 -0.24 -7.98 10.57
CA THR A 213 0.94 -8.83 10.66
C THR A 213 0.78 -9.75 11.84
N GLU A 214 0.43 -11.02 11.57
CA GLU A 214 0.33 -12.04 12.59
C GLU A 214 1.73 -12.35 13.13
N PRO A 215 1.95 -12.25 14.45
CA PRO A 215 3.25 -12.56 15.05
C PRO A 215 3.74 -13.97 14.76
N ASP A 216 2.84 -14.94 14.66
CA ASP A 216 3.16 -16.34 14.36
C ASP A 216 3.68 -16.54 12.93
N GLU A 217 3.40 -15.63 12.01
CA GLU A 217 3.84 -15.66 10.61
C GLU A 217 5.04 -14.74 10.34
N ALA A 218 5.44 -13.91 11.32
CA ALA A 218 6.50 -12.91 11.15
C ALA A 218 7.84 -13.52 10.69
N TRP A 219 8.11 -14.76 11.07
CA TRP A 219 9.33 -15.49 10.72
C TRP A 219 9.46 -15.78 9.22
N MET A 220 8.35 -15.90 8.48
CA MET A 220 8.35 -16.17 7.03
C MET A 220 9.01 -15.03 6.23
N ARG A 221 9.09 -13.84 6.82
CA ARG A 221 9.73 -12.65 6.23
C ARG A 221 11.21 -12.55 6.57
N VAL A 222 11.73 -13.38 7.49
CA VAL A 222 13.15 -13.39 7.88
C VAL A 222 13.96 -14.19 6.86
N LYS A 223 14.80 -13.50 6.12
CA LYS A 223 15.66 -14.14 5.11
C LYS A 223 16.79 -14.91 5.78
N THR A 224 16.86 -16.20 5.58
CA THR A 224 17.92 -17.07 6.09
C THR A 224 18.36 -18.11 5.05
N ARG A 225 19.63 -18.49 5.09
CA ARG A 225 20.18 -19.58 4.26
C ARG A 225 20.02 -20.95 4.92
N ASN A 226 19.94 -20.99 6.24
CA ASN A 226 19.74 -22.22 6.98
C ASN A 226 18.24 -22.54 7.06
N THR A 227 17.85 -23.67 6.50
CA THR A 227 16.47 -24.14 6.42
C THR A 227 16.21 -25.36 7.30
N SER A 228 17.13 -25.72 8.22
CA SER A 228 16.88 -26.86 9.10
C SER A 228 15.68 -26.58 10.01
N PRO A 229 14.77 -27.55 10.18
CA PRO A 229 13.52 -27.34 10.95
C PRO A 229 13.74 -26.84 12.39
N LYS A 230 14.78 -27.36 13.08
CA LYS A 230 15.14 -26.89 14.42
C LYS A 230 15.66 -25.45 14.45
N PHE A 231 16.42 -25.03 13.43
CA PHE A 231 16.86 -23.66 13.32
C PHE A 231 15.67 -22.73 13.05
N LEU A 232 14.79 -23.11 12.13
CA LEU A 232 13.60 -22.33 11.79
C LEU A 232 12.61 -22.23 12.97
N ALA A 233 12.55 -23.23 13.85
CA ALA A 233 11.75 -23.16 15.08
C ALA A 233 12.23 -22.01 15.99
N ILE A 234 13.55 -21.83 16.14
CA ILE A 234 14.10 -20.72 16.93
C ILE A 234 13.88 -19.39 16.22
N VAL A 235 14.06 -19.32 14.89
CA VAL A 235 13.74 -18.12 14.09
C VAL A 235 12.29 -17.72 14.28
N ARG A 236 11.34 -18.69 14.26
CA ARG A 236 9.91 -18.46 14.45
C ARG A 236 9.63 -17.81 15.80
N GLU A 237 10.11 -18.39 16.88
CA GLU A 237 9.84 -17.88 18.22
C GLU A 237 10.47 -16.50 18.46
N LEU A 238 11.71 -16.28 17.97
CA LEU A 238 12.36 -14.97 18.04
C LEU A 238 11.61 -13.91 17.21
N ALA A 239 11.20 -14.24 15.99
CA ALA A 239 10.44 -13.33 15.14
C ALA A 239 9.06 -13.00 15.75
N LYS A 240 8.38 -14.01 16.32
CA LYS A 240 7.11 -13.86 17.04
C LYS A 240 7.26 -12.91 18.24
N PHE A 241 8.20 -13.16 19.11
CA PHE A 241 8.46 -12.29 20.27
C PHE A 241 8.75 -10.85 19.83
N ARG A 242 9.63 -10.66 18.84
CA ARG A 242 9.95 -9.32 18.32
C ARG A 242 8.73 -8.59 17.81
N GLU A 243 7.88 -9.27 17.06
CA GLU A 243 6.67 -8.70 16.48
C GLU A 243 5.67 -8.30 17.58
N GLN A 244 5.39 -9.21 18.53
CA GLN A 244 4.52 -8.94 19.68
C GLN A 244 5.02 -7.77 20.53
N TYR A 245 6.33 -7.73 20.81
CA TYR A 245 6.93 -6.65 21.60
C TYR A 245 6.84 -5.32 20.87
N ALA A 246 7.13 -5.30 19.55
CA ALA A 246 7.06 -4.09 18.75
C ALA A 246 5.64 -3.54 18.66
N GLN A 247 4.64 -4.40 18.45
CA GLN A 247 3.22 -4.04 18.40
C GLN A 247 2.73 -3.50 19.75
N SER A 248 2.99 -4.23 20.85
CA SER A 248 2.52 -3.86 22.19
C SER A 248 3.12 -2.56 22.72
N ARG A 249 4.36 -2.24 22.34
CA ARG A 249 5.05 -1.01 22.74
C ARG A 249 4.96 0.09 21.69
N ASN A 250 4.32 -0.18 20.57
CA ASN A 250 4.22 0.71 19.41
C ASN A 250 5.60 1.29 19.01
N ILE A 251 6.61 0.44 18.88
CA ILE A 251 7.98 0.82 18.46
C ILE A 251 8.38 0.05 17.20
N PRO A 252 9.23 0.61 16.33
CA PRO A 252 9.71 -0.10 15.16
C PRO A 252 10.39 -1.42 15.54
N LYS A 253 10.06 -2.51 14.87
CA LYS A 253 10.67 -3.84 15.14
C LYS A 253 12.21 -3.86 15.07
N THR A 254 12.78 -2.98 14.24
CA THR A 254 14.23 -2.83 14.13
C THR A 254 14.87 -2.20 15.36
N ARG A 255 14.08 -1.53 16.23
CA ARG A 255 14.54 -1.04 17.54
C ARG A 255 14.51 -2.12 18.60
N VAL A 256 13.73 -3.17 18.42
CA VAL A 256 13.80 -4.35 19.29
C VAL A 256 15.07 -5.14 18.93
N TYR A 257 15.17 -5.64 17.72
CA TYR A 257 16.39 -6.15 17.06
C TYR A 257 16.13 -6.43 15.56
N LYS A 258 17.20 -6.46 14.78
CA LYS A 258 17.16 -6.65 13.33
C LYS A 258 17.07 -8.14 12.95
N ASP A 259 16.74 -8.43 11.69
CA ASP A 259 16.68 -9.80 11.15
C ASP A 259 18.03 -10.55 11.28
N ASP A 260 19.14 -9.85 11.05
CA ASP A 260 20.47 -10.45 11.20
C ASP A 260 20.73 -10.94 12.63
N ALA A 261 20.21 -10.23 13.64
CA ALA A 261 20.31 -10.68 15.03
C ALA A 261 19.45 -11.93 15.28
N ILE A 262 18.28 -12.07 14.64
CA ILE A 262 17.49 -13.32 14.72
C ILE A 262 18.30 -14.49 14.20
N VAL A 263 18.94 -14.34 13.04
CA VAL A 263 19.75 -15.39 12.41
C VAL A 263 20.97 -15.75 13.28
N GLU A 264 21.65 -14.75 13.85
CA GLU A 264 22.77 -14.96 14.77
C GLU A 264 22.31 -15.72 16.03
N LEU A 265 21.26 -15.24 16.70
CA LEU A 265 20.73 -15.83 17.93
C LEU A 265 20.23 -17.27 17.70
N SER A 266 19.60 -17.54 16.56
CA SER A 266 19.16 -18.90 16.20
C SER A 266 20.35 -19.85 15.97
N SER A 267 21.50 -19.32 15.54
CA SER A 267 22.72 -20.10 15.36
C SER A 267 23.49 -20.31 16.66
N THR A 268 23.63 -19.27 17.49
CA THR A 268 24.41 -19.28 18.74
C THR A 268 23.65 -19.87 19.91
N LYS A 269 22.32 -19.81 19.90
CA LYS A 269 21.40 -20.40 20.90
C LYS A 269 21.79 -19.99 22.33
N PRO A 270 21.81 -18.70 22.67
CA PRO A 270 22.18 -18.23 23.99
C PRO A 270 21.26 -18.81 25.07
N ARG A 271 21.85 -19.26 26.19
CA ARG A 271 21.12 -19.87 27.30
C ARG A 271 20.93 -18.92 28.48
N ASP A 272 21.80 -17.93 28.57
CA ASP A 272 21.81 -16.96 29.66
C ASP A 272 22.22 -15.57 29.15
N LEU A 273 22.24 -14.60 30.05
CA LEU A 273 22.64 -13.22 29.77
C LEU A 273 24.11 -13.11 29.35
N ASN A 274 24.99 -14.01 29.83
CA ASN A 274 26.41 -13.97 29.48
C ASN A 274 26.60 -14.39 28.01
N ASP A 275 25.90 -15.43 27.59
CA ASP A 275 25.87 -15.86 26.19
C ASP A 275 25.28 -14.77 25.30
N LEU A 276 24.17 -14.15 25.74
CA LEU A 276 23.53 -13.08 24.99
C LEU A 276 24.43 -11.85 24.81
N ASN A 277 25.25 -11.53 25.83
CA ASN A 277 26.21 -10.42 25.75
C ASN A 277 27.34 -10.65 24.73
N ARG A 278 27.57 -11.90 24.30
CA ARG A 278 28.56 -12.23 23.24
C ARG A 278 28.02 -12.04 21.83
N SER A 279 26.69 -11.84 21.67
CA SER A 279 26.11 -11.56 20.36
C SER A 279 26.70 -10.29 19.76
N ARG A 280 27.08 -10.34 18.49
CA ARG A 280 27.69 -9.20 17.78
C ARG A 280 26.65 -8.28 17.16
N LEU A 281 25.53 -8.85 16.72
CA LEU A 281 24.49 -8.15 15.96
C LEU A 281 23.36 -7.63 16.83
N LEU A 282 23.30 -8.09 18.11
CA LEU A 282 22.29 -7.62 19.05
C LEU A 282 22.71 -6.26 19.65
N MET A 283 21.81 -5.27 19.58
CA MET A 283 22.02 -3.95 20.17
C MET A 283 22.17 -4.02 21.69
N ARG A 284 22.90 -3.06 22.29
CA ARG A 284 23.17 -3.05 23.73
C ARG A 284 21.88 -3.00 24.57
N GLU A 285 20.89 -2.24 24.11
CA GLU A 285 19.60 -2.08 24.77
C GLU A 285 18.83 -3.41 24.85
N ALA A 286 18.95 -4.25 23.83
CA ALA A 286 18.29 -5.54 23.74
C ALA A 286 18.97 -6.67 24.55
N ARG A 287 20.15 -6.39 25.14
CA ARG A 287 20.90 -7.37 25.97
C ARG A 287 20.50 -7.34 27.46
N LYS A 288 19.50 -6.55 27.82
CA LYS A 288 19.03 -6.37 29.20
C LYS A 288 17.52 -6.18 29.26
N GLY A 289 16.97 -6.32 30.48
CA GLY A 289 15.55 -6.12 30.73
C GLY A 289 14.64 -7.10 30.00
N ASP A 290 13.43 -6.64 29.68
CA ASP A 290 12.36 -7.48 29.12
C ASP A 290 12.72 -8.09 27.76
N ILE A 291 13.47 -7.34 26.94
CA ILE A 291 13.89 -7.85 25.61
C ILE A 291 14.86 -9.01 25.75
N ALA A 292 15.87 -8.88 26.63
CA ALA A 292 16.83 -9.96 26.86
C ALA A 292 16.14 -11.24 27.40
N GLN A 293 15.24 -11.08 28.37
CA GLN A 293 14.48 -12.19 28.92
C GLN A 293 13.58 -12.83 27.84
N GLY A 294 12.89 -12.02 27.04
CA GLY A 294 12.06 -12.51 25.95
C GLY A 294 12.85 -13.25 24.88
N ILE A 295 14.07 -12.79 24.55
CA ILE A 295 14.96 -13.50 23.62
C ILE A 295 15.33 -14.87 24.18
N LEU A 296 15.77 -14.96 25.44
CA LEU A 296 16.15 -16.23 26.06
C LEU A 296 14.97 -17.20 26.11
N THR A 297 13.78 -16.71 26.46
CA THR A 297 12.55 -17.50 26.45
C THR A 297 12.20 -17.98 25.05
N ALA A 298 12.28 -17.12 24.04
CA ALA A 298 12.01 -17.48 22.64
C ALA A 298 13.00 -18.53 22.10
N VAL A 299 14.30 -18.40 22.43
CA VAL A 299 15.31 -19.41 22.08
C VAL A 299 14.98 -20.75 22.73
N GLN A 300 14.63 -20.78 24.02
CA GLN A 300 14.27 -22.01 24.72
C GLN A 300 13.03 -22.66 24.12
N LEU A 301 11.96 -21.88 23.85
CA LEU A 301 10.75 -22.40 23.20
C LEU A 301 11.05 -23.01 21.82
N GLY A 302 11.92 -22.38 21.06
CA GLY A 302 12.35 -22.90 19.77
C GLY A 302 13.16 -24.21 19.87
N LEU A 303 14.02 -24.34 20.92
CA LEU A 303 14.78 -25.57 21.20
C LEU A 303 13.87 -26.72 21.64
N ASP A 304 12.86 -26.42 22.46
CA ASP A 304 11.91 -27.39 23.02
C ASP A 304 10.76 -27.72 22.06
N CYS A 305 10.74 -27.12 20.86
CA CYS A 305 9.68 -27.35 19.89
C CYS A 305 9.55 -28.84 19.55
N PRO A 306 8.36 -29.44 19.75
CA PRO A 306 8.11 -30.83 19.41
C PRO A 306 8.36 -31.12 17.93
N GLN A 307 8.82 -32.32 17.62
CA GLN A 307 9.14 -32.75 16.25
C GLN A 307 7.96 -32.52 15.27
N ALA A 308 6.75 -32.79 15.73
CA ALA A 308 5.52 -32.65 14.94
C ALA A 308 5.15 -31.18 14.62
N LEU A 309 5.67 -30.20 15.39
CA LEU A 309 5.37 -28.77 15.25
C LEU A 309 6.55 -27.98 14.67
N LEU A 310 7.62 -28.66 14.29
CA LEU A 310 8.75 -27.99 13.65
C LEU A 310 8.31 -27.35 12.34
N PRO A 311 8.70 -26.10 12.08
CA PRO A 311 8.45 -25.46 10.81
C PRO A 311 9.05 -26.31 9.69
N GLN A 312 8.23 -26.63 8.72
CA GLN A 312 8.77 -27.20 7.48
C GLN A 312 9.47 -26.05 6.74
N PRO A 313 10.69 -26.26 6.25
CA PRO A 313 11.24 -25.28 5.33
C PRO A 313 10.21 -25.09 4.24
N ASP A 314 9.92 -23.84 3.91
CA ASP A 314 9.28 -23.58 2.62
C ASP A 314 10.31 -24.10 1.59
N LEU A 315 10.13 -25.36 1.19
CA LEU A 315 10.94 -26.03 0.17
C LEU A 315 10.76 -25.33 -1.18
N GLY A 316 10.44 -24.01 -1.07
CA GLY A 316 10.11 -23.09 -2.13
C GLY A 316 9.41 -23.87 -3.21
N ARG A 317 8.09 -23.77 -3.37
CA ARG A 317 7.26 -24.37 -4.42
C ARG A 317 8.16 -25.17 -5.34
N GLU A 318 8.10 -26.53 -5.35
CA GLU A 318 8.95 -27.38 -6.20
C GLU A 318 9.47 -26.58 -7.37
N LYS A 319 10.80 -26.43 -7.53
CA LYS A 319 11.33 -25.46 -8.52
C LYS A 319 10.55 -25.69 -9.77
N LEU A 320 9.62 -24.79 -10.05
CA LEU A 320 8.73 -24.90 -11.20
C LEU A 320 9.64 -25.22 -12.40
N GLN A 321 9.42 -26.35 -13.05
CA GLN A 321 10.11 -26.63 -14.30
C GLN A 321 9.54 -25.73 -15.37
N VAL A 322 9.99 -24.48 -15.36
CA VAL A 322 9.56 -23.45 -16.29
C VAL A 322 10.26 -23.72 -17.63
N ASN A 323 9.48 -23.81 -18.69
CA ASN A 323 10.04 -23.70 -20.04
C ASN A 323 10.32 -22.21 -20.32
N PRO A 324 11.60 -21.78 -20.40
CA PRO A 324 11.92 -20.36 -20.57
C PRO A 324 11.37 -19.78 -21.87
N ALA A 325 11.38 -20.55 -22.96
CA ALA A 325 10.88 -20.10 -24.24
C ALA A 325 9.36 -19.84 -24.21
N LEU A 326 8.59 -20.70 -23.51
CA LEU A 326 7.15 -20.51 -23.33
C LEU A 326 6.87 -19.32 -22.43
N SER A 327 7.64 -19.10 -21.35
CA SER A 327 7.52 -17.91 -20.50
C SER A 327 7.79 -16.63 -21.30
N ASP A 328 8.80 -16.63 -22.19
CA ASP A 328 9.08 -15.49 -23.06
C ASP A 328 7.97 -15.24 -24.09
N LEU A 329 7.41 -16.31 -24.65
CA LEU A 329 6.28 -16.20 -25.58
C LEU A 329 5.03 -15.61 -24.89
N LEU A 330 4.75 -16.03 -23.64
CA LEU A 330 3.69 -15.44 -22.82
C LEU A 330 3.98 -13.95 -22.49
N ARG A 331 5.24 -13.58 -22.31
CA ARG A 331 5.65 -12.19 -22.10
C ARG A 331 5.42 -11.33 -23.34
N VAL A 332 5.64 -11.89 -24.55
CA VAL A 332 5.32 -11.22 -25.82
C VAL A 332 3.80 -11.02 -25.94
N LEU A 333 3.01 -12.08 -25.65
CA LEU A 333 1.55 -11.98 -25.65
C LEU A 333 1.07 -10.90 -24.66
N LEU A 334 1.61 -10.86 -23.41
CA LEU A 334 1.26 -9.86 -22.43
C LEU A 334 1.55 -8.43 -22.94
N LYS A 335 2.71 -8.22 -23.58
CA LYS A 335 3.06 -6.92 -24.16
C LYS A 335 2.09 -6.51 -25.27
N SER A 336 1.67 -7.43 -26.13
CA SER A 336 0.66 -7.16 -27.14
C SER A 336 -0.67 -6.75 -26.50
N LYS A 337 -1.17 -7.53 -25.53
CA LYS A 337 -2.40 -7.21 -24.80
C LYS A 337 -2.35 -5.88 -24.06
N THR A 338 -1.18 -5.53 -23.51
CA THR A 338 -0.95 -4.21 -22.86
C THR A 338 -1.05 -3.08 -23.89
N SER A 339 -0.46 -3.26 -25.07
CA SER A 339 -0.51 -2.28 -26.15
C SER A 339 -1.94 -2.02 -26.62
N ASP A 340 -2.73 -3.11 -26.78
CA ASP A 340 -4.11 -3.06 -27.26
C ASP A 340 -5.08 -2.47 -26.23
N SER A 341 -4.92 -2.86 -24.97
CA SER A 341 -5.80 -2.40 -23.86
C SER A 341 -5.38 -1.09 -23.23
N GLY A 342 -4.09 -0.72 -23.34
CA GLY A 342 -3.48 0.39 -22.63
C GLY A 342 -3.28 0.15 -21.11
N VAL A 343 -3.67 -1.01 -20.57
CA VAL A 343 -3.55 -1.32 -19.14
C VAL A 343 -2.10 -1.64 -18.79
N ALA A 344 -1.64 -1.22 -17.61
CA ALA A 344 -0.30 -1.49 -17.12
C ALA A 344 -0.02 -3.01 -17.03
N SER A 345 1.09 -3.49 -17.61
CA SER A 345 1.37 -4.93 -17.74
C SER A 345 1.45 -5.67 -16.41
N LYS A 346 2.05 -5.04 -15.39
CA LYS A 346 2.14 -5.65 -14.03
C LYS A 346 0.78 -5.81 -13.36
N LEU A 347 -0.20 -4.99 -13.73
CA LEU A 347 -1.55 -5.15 -13.23
C LEU A 347 -2.23 -6.38 -13.86
N ILE A 348 -1.93 -6.71 -15.12
CA ILE A 348 -2.47 -7.88 -15.82
C ILE A 348 -1.80 -9.17 -15.35
N ALA A 349 -0.47 -9.24 -15.40
CA ALA A 349 0.31 -10.42 -14.99
C ALA A 349 1.71 -10.04 -14.51
N SER A 350 2.17 -10.66 -13.43
CA SER A 350 3.55 -10.58 -12.97
C SER A 350 4.45 -11.57 -13.73
N SER A 351 5.77 -11.40 -13.67
CA SER A 351 6.71 -12.40 -14.21
C SER A 351 6.52 -13.76 -13.55
N ALA A 352 6.20 -13.80 -12.26
CA ALA A 352 5.94 -15.04 -11.54
C ALA A 352 4.65 -15.74 -12.04
N ASP A 353 3.62 -14.98 -12.42
CA ASP A 353 2.42 -15.55 -13.04
C ASP A 353 2.75 -16.19 -14.39
N LEU A 354 3.56 -15.52 -15.23
CA LEU A 354 3.96 -16.04 -16.53
C LEU A 354 4.77 -17.34 -16.40
N ASP A 355 5.72 -17.38 -15.46
CA ASP A 355 6.51 -18.56 -15.18
C ASP A 355 5.64 -19.71 -14.64
N ALA A 356 4.69 -19.43 -13.76
CA ALA A 356 3.75 -20.41 -13.24
C ALA A 356 2.83 -20.97 -14.34
N ILE A 357 2.33 -20.11 -15.24
CA ILE A 357 1.53 -20.52 -16.40
C ILE A 357 2.36 -21.40 -17.34
N ALA A 358 3.60 -21.02 -17.64
CA ALA A 358 4.51 -21.79 -18.47
C ALA A 358 4.86 -23.16 -17.88
N ALA A 359 4.84 -23.28 -16.54
CA ALA A 359 5.04 -24.54 -15.81
C ALA A 359 3.73 -25.38 -15.68
N GLY A 360 2.62 -24.92 -16.25
CA GLY A 360 1.35 -25.65 -16.23
C GLY A 360 0.41 -25.29 -15.08
N LEU A 361 0.77 -24.37 -14.19
CA LEU A 361 -0.14 -23.90 -13.15
C LEU A 361 -1.22 -22.98 -13.70
N ARG A 362 -2.42 -23.06 -13.13
CA ARG A 362 -3.60 -22.28 -13.58
C ARG A 362 -4.22 -21.46 -12.44
N ASP A 363 -3.90 -21.74 -11.19
CA ASP A 363 -4.36 -20.96 -10.05
C ASP A 363 -3.39 -19.80 -9.76
N VAL A 364 -3.40 -18.82 -10.64
CA VAL A 364 -2.61 -17.58 -10.54
C VAL A 364 -3.51 -16.37 -10.77
N PRO A 365 -3.16 -15.18 -10.23
CA PRO A 365 -3.95 -13.97 -10.40
C PRO A 365 -4.30 -13.63 -11.86
N ALA A 366 -3.36 -13.81 -12.78
CA ALA A 366 -3.55 -13.56 -14.21
C ALA A 366 -4.64 -14.43 -14.88
N MET A 367 -5.08 -15.51 -14.23
CA MET A 367 -6.15 -16.41 -14.70
C MET A 367 -7.50 -16.12 -14.04
N LYS A 368 -7.66 -15.02 -13.30
CA LYS A 368 -8.89 -14.69 -12.55
C LYS A 368 -9.48 -13.35 -13.01
N GLY A 369 -10.79 -13.20 -12.82
CA GLY A 369 -11.53 -11.96 -13.05
C GLY A 369 -11.25 -11.34 -14.42
N TRP A 370 -11.18 -10.03 -14.47
CA TRP A 370 -10.93 -9.26 -15.69
C TRP A 370 -9.56 -9.57 -16.35
N ARG A 371 -8.55 -9.98 -15.57
CA ARG A 371 -7.24 -10.36 -16.10
C ARG A 371 -7.33 -11.57 -17.03
N ARG A 372 -8.18 -12.53 -16.67
CA ARG A 372 -8.46 -13.69 -17.51
C ARG A 372 -9.07 -13.27 -18.85
N GLU A 373 -10.02 -12.33 -18.83
CA GLU A 373 -10.66 -11.82 -20.04
C GLU A 373 -9.67 -11.13 -20.99
N VAL A 374 -8.76 -10.33 -20.44
CA VAL A 374 -7.78 -9.56 -21.23
C VAL A 374 -6.62 -10.41 -21.71
N PHE A 375 -6.13 -11.34 -20.90
CA PHE A 375 -4.88 -12.05 -21.13
C PHE A 375 -5.00 -13.56 -20.92
N GLY A 376 -5.61 -14.00 -19.81
CA GLY A 376 -5.52 -15.38 -19.32
C GLY A 376 -6.08 -16.40 -20.32
N GLU A 377 -7.18 -16.10 -21.02
CA GLU A 377 -7.77 -17.01 -21.99
C GLU A 377 -6.86 -17.23 -23.21
N ASP A 378 -6.26 -16.17 -23.74
CA ASP A 378 -5.31 -16.30 -24.85
C ASP A 378 -3.98 -16.91 -24.38
N ALA A 379 -3.56 -16.68 -23.13
CA ALA A 379 -2.41 -17.38 -22.56
C ALA A 379 -2.62 -18.90 -22.48
N LEU A 380 -3.83 -19.36 -22.11
CA LEU A 380 -4.19 -20.77 -22.14
C LEU A 380 -4.14 -21.34 -23.56
N ARG A 381 -4.80 -20.69 -24.48
CA ARG A 381 -4.83 -21.11 -25.91
C ARG A 381 -3.43 -21.17 -26.50
N LEU A 382 -2.55 -20.26 -26.15
CA LEU A 382 -1.15 -20.27 -26.57
C LEU A 382 -0.42 -21.49 -26.01
N CYS A 383 -0.59 -21.80 -24.72
CA CYS A 383 0.02 -22.98 -24.09
C CYS A 383 -0.51 -24.30 -24.66
N GLU A 384 -1.75 -24.32 -25.18
CA GLU A 384 -2.41 -25.48 -25.76
C GLU A 384 -2.14 -25.62 -27.28
N GLY A 385 -1.39 -24.67 -27.87
CA GLY A 385 -1.09 -24.71 -29.31
C GLY A 385 -2.28 -24.36 -30.21
N GLN A 386 -3.32 -23.71 -29.68
CA GLN A 386 -4.51 -23.29 -30.43
C GLN A 386 -4.31 -21.96 -31.15
N ILE A 387 -3.37 -21.15 -30.62
CA ILE A 387 -2.99 -19.87 -31.22
C ILE A 387 -1.47 -19.76 -31.28
N GLY A 388 -0.98 -18.93 -32.19
CA GLY A 388 0.41 -18.53 -32.32
C GLY A 388 0.55 -17.01 -32.36
N LEU A 389 1.79 -16.52 -32.27
CA LEU A 389 2.12 -15.10 -32.40
C LEU A 389 2.92 -14.90 -33.69
N ALA A 390 2.55 -13.92 -34.49
CA ALA A 390 3.25 -13.54 -35.71
C ALA A 390 3.54 -12.03 -35.70
N ALA A 391 4.64 -11.65 -36.34
CA ALA A 391 4.93 -10.23 -36.57
C ALA A 391 4.08 -9.70 -37.73
N GLU A 392 3.44 -8.57 -37.58
CA GLU A 392 2.72 -7.84 -38.60
C GLU A 392 3.21 -6.36 -38.61
N GLY A 393 4.19 -6.07 -39.46
CA GLY A 393 4.89 -4.81 -39.43
C GLY A 393 5.62 -4.61 -38.10
N THR A 394 5.24 -3.61 -37.33
CA THR A 394 5.80 -3.31 -35.99
C THR A 394 4.98 -3.90 -34.83
N ASN A 395 3.87 -4.59 -35.13
CA ASN A 395 2.93 -5.12 -34.16
C ASN A 395 2.99 -6.65 -34.08
N ILE A 396 2.40 -7.21 -33.03
CA ILE A 396 2.21 -8.65 -32.86
C ILE A 396 0.76 -8.98 -33.15
N ARG A 397 0.54 -9.97 -34.02
CA ARG A 397 -0.77 -10.50 -34.37
C ARG A 397 -0.94 -11.90 -33.77
N ILE A 398 -2.10 -12.14 -33.17
CA ILE A 398 -2.52 -13.47 -32.71
C ILE A 398 -3.14 -14.20 -33.92
N ILE A 399 -2.64 -15.40 -34.25
CA ILE A 399 -3.14 -16.25 -35.31
C ILE A 399 -3.74 -17.54 -34.75
N LYS A 400 -4.84 -18.03 -35.31
CA LYS A 400 -5.35 -19.37 -35.03
C LYS A 400 -4.48 -20.41 -35.73
N LEU A 401 -4.19 -21.48 -35.01
CA LEU A 401 -3.49 -22.66 -35.55
C LEU A 401 -4.47 -23.78 -35.83
#